data_1e813b1ad0a4cfafc5fe38d9ca68e867
#
_entry.id   1e813b1ad0a4cfafc5fe38d9ca68e867
#
_cell.length_a   1.000
_cell.length_b   1.000
_cell.length_c   1.000
_cell.angle_alpha   90.00
_cell.angle_beta   90.00
_cell.angle_gamma   90.00
#
_symmetry.space_group_name_H-M   'P 1'
#
loop_
_entity.id
_entity.type
_entity.pdbx_description
1 polymer ?
#
loop_
_entity_poly.entity_id
_entity_poly.type
_entity_poly.pdbx_seq_one_letter_code
_entity_poly.pdbx_strand_id
1 'polypeptide(L)'
;MSETKKATKSDGSASSYYDFPAGATTLNDVMEDLAANRWHGDALHLKDIFKAAWRWGEKEGTTKAYDARKIIYYGARLLMLYAGVEALRTTLQSLLDDKQFQNKGEAK
;
A
#
# COMPACT_ATOMS: atom_id res chain seq x y z
N MET A 1 1.13 -23.06 -6.46
CA MET A 1 0.12 -23.23 -7.04
C MET A 1 -0.67 -22.21 -7.09
N SER A 2 -1.18 -21.98 -7.77
CA SER A 2 -1.94 -21.08 -7.67
C SER A 2 -3.19 -21.49 -7.79
N GLU A 3 -3.91 -21.48 -6.95
CA GLU A 3 -5.13 -21.78 -7.14
C GLU A 3 -5.90 -20.73 -7.74
N THR A 4 -6.90 -21.06 -8.39
CA THR A 4 -7.76 -20.13 -8.96
C THR A 4 -8.55 -19.51 -7.89
N LYS A 5 -8.57 -18.22 -7.83
CA LYS A 5 -9.34 -17.57 -6.88
C LYS A 5 -10.72 -17.51 -7.32
N LYS A 6 -11.65 -17.94 -6.53
CA LYS A 6 -13.00 -17.81 -6.87
C LYS A 6 -13.50 -16.48 -6.48
N ALA A 7 -14.32 -15.89 -7.26
CA ALA A 7 -14.95 -14.65 -6.90
C ALA A 7 -15.85 -14.93 -5.75
N THR A 8 -15.67 -14.23 -4.65
CA THR A 8 -16.54 -14.46 -3.57
C THR A 8 -17.14 -13.20 -3.12
N LYS A 9 -18.33 -13.23 -2.68
CA LYS A 9 -18.88 -12.14 -2.04
C LYS A 9 -18.47 -12.20 -0.65
N SER A 10 -17.79 -11.26 -0.16
CA SER A 10 -17.27 -11.33 1.14
C SER A 10 -17.50 -10.03 1.82
N ASP A 11 -17.87 -10.06 3.05
CA ASP A 11 -17.98 -8.84 3.81
C ASP A 11 -16.71 -8.60 4.61
N GLY A 12 -15.67 -9.31 4.31
CA GLY A 12 -14.41 -9.10 4.99
C GLY A 12 -14.27 -9.89 6.26
N SER A 13 -15.34 -10.14 6.94
CA SER A 13 -15.23 -10.84 8.21
C SER A 13 -15.13 -12.33 7.99
N ALA A 14 -15.49 -12.81 6.81
CA ALA A 14 -15.44 -14.23 6.55
C ALA A 14 -14.14 -14.67 5.89
N SER A 15 -13.27 -13.73 5.55
CA SER A 15 -12.04 -14.09 4.84
C SER A 15 -10.88 -14.08 5.81
N SER A 16 -10.22 -15.20 5.90
CA SER A 16 -9.16 -15.37 6.92
C SER A 16 -7.99 -14.41 6.73
N TYR A 17 -7.77 -13.92 5.51
CA TYR A 17 -6.64 -13.02 5.35
C TYR A 17 -6.90 -11.64 5.95
N TYR A 18 -8.11 -11.38 6.44
CA TYR A 18 -8.37 -10.16 7.18
C TYR A 18 -8.27 -10.37 8.69
N ASP A 19 -8.01 -11.59 9.13
CA ASP A 19 -7.90 -11.83 10.55
C ASP A 19 -6.61 -11.25 11.09
N PHE A 20 -6.65 -10.78 12.32
CA PHE A 20 -5.44 -10.35 12.98
C PHE A 20 -4.59 -11.55 13.26
N PRO A 21 -3.28 -11.44 13.17
CA PRO A 21 -2.42 -12.56 13.56
C PRO A 21 -2.59 -12.86 15.03
N ALA A 22 -2.55 -14.13 15.37
CA ALA A 22 -2.70 -14.54 16.75
C ALA A 22 -1.61 -13.93 17.60
N GLY A 23 -1.99 -13.33 18.71
CA GLY A 23 -1.03 -12.73 19.62
C GLY A 23 -0.53 -11.36 19.25
N ALA A 24 -0.98 -10.80 18.13
CA ALA A 24 -0.52 -9.48 17.74
C ALA A 24 -1.17 -8.42 18.60
N THR A 25 -0.35 -7.56 19.18
CA THR A 25 -0.87 -6.44 19.98
C THR A 25 -0.31 -5.11 19.51
N THR A 26 0.66 -5.10 18.61
CA THR A 26 1.24 -3.86 18.12
C THR A 26 1.28 -3.91 16.61
N LEU A 27 1.46 -2.73 16.02
CA LEU A 27 1.62 -2.66 14.59
C LEU A 27 2.81 -3.48 14.13
N ASN A 28 3.87 -3.46 14.93
CA ASN A 28 5.06 -4.21 14.57
C ASN A 28 4.79 -5.71 14.52
N ASP A 29 3.99 -6.21 15.45
CA ASP A 29 3.62 -7.63 15.42
C ASP A 29 2.89 -7.99 14.13
N VAL A 30 1.98 -7.10 13.71
CA VAL A 30 1.23 -7.33 12.48
C VAL A 30 2.17 -7.33 11.27
N MET A 31 3.08 -6.36 11.23
CA MET A 31 4.00 -6.27 10.10
C MET A 31 4.96 -7.45 10.04
N GLU A 32 5.39 -7.93 11.19
CA GLU A 32 6.27 -9.09 11.22
C GLU A 32 5.58 -10.32 10.67
N ASP A 33 4.33 -10.49 11.03
CA ASP A 33 3.57 -11.61 10.51
C ASP A 33 3.38 -11.48 9.00
N LEU A 34 3.04 -10.28 8.54
CA LEU A 34 2.84 -10.07 7.11
C LEU A 34 4.14 -10.27 6.34
N ALA A 35 5.26 -9.81 6.90
CA ALA A 35 6.54 -9.98 6.23
C ALA A 35 6.87 -11.46 6.07
N ALA A 36 6.62 -12.24 7.09
CA ALA A 36 6.96 -13.66 7.05
C ALA A 36 6.00 -14.47 6.18
N ASN A 37 4.73 -14.11 6.18
CA ASN A 37 3.71 -14.98 5.61
C ASN A 37 3.02 -14.45 4.35
N ARG A 38 3.21 -13.20 4.01
CA ARG A 38 2.53 -12.66 2.85
C ARG A 38 3.41 -11.77 1.99
N TRP A 39 4.13 -10.84 2.62
CA TRP A 39 4.90 -9.86 1.87
C TRP A 39 6.22 -10.39 1.35
N HIS A 40 6.86 -11.23 2.15
CA HIS A 40 8.15 -11.81 1.81
C HIS A 40 9.14 -10.73 1.35
N GLY A 41 9.69 -10.85 0.17
CA GLY A 41 10.69 -9.91 -0.31
C GLY A 41 10.19 -8.50 -0.51
N ASP A 42 8.88 -8.32 -0.59
CA ASP A 42 8.33 -6.97 -0.78
C ASP A 42 8.15 -6.24 0.53
N ALA A 43 8.45 -6.90 1.64
CA ALA A 43 8.24 -6.30 2.96
C ALA A 43 8.99 -4.99 3.13
N LEU A 44 10.12 -4.84 2.46
CA LEU A 44 10.91 -3.63 2.58
C LEU A 44 10.09 -2.40 2.23
N HIS A 45 9.38 -2.44 1.13
CA HIS A 45 8.60 -1.29 0.70
C HIS A 45 7.21 -1.28 1.30
N LEU A 46 6.60 -2.46 1.44
CA LEU A 46 5.25 -2.51 1.98
C LEU A 46 5.20 -2.09 3.45
N LYS A 47 6.28 -2.37 4.18
CA LYS A 47 6.37 -1.92 5.55
C LYS A 47 6.30 -0.39 5.62
N ASP A 48 6.99 0.29 4.73
CA ASP A 48 7.00 1.74 4.76
C ASP A 48 5.65 2.33 4.34
N ILE A 49 4.97 1.69 3.39
CA ILE A 49 3.65 2.12 3.00
C ILE A 49 2.67 1.95 4.17
N PHE A 50 2.76 0.81 4.82
CA PHE A 50 1.87 0.48 5.91
C PHE A 50 2.06 1.44 7.08
N LYS A 51 3.31 1.74 7.42
CA LYS A 51 3.59 2.66 8.52
C LYS A 51 3.14 4.08 8.18
N ALA A 52 3.34 4.51 6.94
CA ALA A 52 2.93 5.84 6.54
C ALA A 52 1.41 5.99 6.61
N ALA A 53 0.69 4.96 6.16
CA ALA A 53 -0.76 4.98 6.23
C ALA A 53 -1.25 4.96 7.67
N TRP A 54 -0.56 4.20 8.52
CA TRP A 54 -0.97 4.08 9.92
C TRP A 54 -0.81 5.39 10.66
N ARG A 55 0.36 6.03 10.53
CA ARG A 55 0.60 7.23 11.29
C ARG A 55 -0.06 8.48 10.70
N TRP A 56 -0.21 8.51 9.41
CA TRP A 56 -0.94 9.52 8.64
C TRP A 56 -0.80 10.93 9.21
N GLY A 57 0.44 11.43 9.21
CA GLY A 57 0.72 12.80 9.64
C GLY A 57 0.87 12.98 11.14
N GLU A 58 0.71 11.93 11.93
CA GLU A 58 0.78 12.08 13.37
C GLU A 58 2.20 12.14 13.91
N LYS A 59 3.16 11.66 13.15
CA LYS A 59 4.52 11.68 13.63
C LYS A 59 5.05 13.10 13.59
N GLU A 60 5.69 13.50 14.68
CA GLU A 60 6.22 14.83 14.76
C GLU A 60 7.20 15.08 13.63
N GLY A 61 7.10 16.22 12.97
CA GLY A 61 7.97 16.55 11.87
C GLY A 61 7.49 16.06 10.52
N THR A 62 6.34 15.37 10.46
CA THR A 62 5.80 14.94 9.18
C THR A 62 4.40 15.51 8.98
N THR A 63 3.94 15.43 7.73
CA THR A 63 2.60 15.89 7.40
C THR A 63 1.88 14.76 6.70
N LYS A 64 0.59 14.93 6.52
CA LYS A 64 -0.17 13.96 5.73
C LYS A 64 0.34 13.88 4.31
N ALA A 65 0.70 15.04 3.72
CA ALA A 65 1.24 15.04 2.37
C ALA A 65 2.56 14.27 2.31
N TYR A 66 3.38 14.38 3.34
CA TYR A 66 4.63 13.64 3.40
C TYR A 66 4.36 12.14 3.39
N ASP A 67 3.41 11.72 4.22
CA ASP A 67 3.07 10.30 4.26
C ASP A 67 2.44 9.83 2.96
N ALA A 68 1.61 10.66 2.33
CA ALA A 68 1.04 10.30 1.04
C ALA A 68 2.12 10.14 -0.02
N ARG A 69 3.12 11.00 -0.02
CA ARG A 69 4.22 10.88 -0.99
C ARG A 69 5.03 9.60 -0.76
N LYS A 70 5.20 9.20 0.50
CA LYS A 70 5.89 7.94 0.77
C LYS A 70 5.11 6.76 0.21
N ILE A 71 3.80 6.78 0.37
CA ILE A 71 2.98 5.72 -0.16
C ILE A 71 3.11 5.64 -1.67
N ILE A 72 3.06 6.80 -2.33
CA ILE A 72 3.20 6.85 -3.78
C ILE A 72 4.58 6.34 -4.21
N TYR A 73 5.62 6.81 -3.51
CA TYR A 73 6.98 6.45 -3.90
C TYR A 73 7.21 4.94 -3.82
N TYR A 74 6.85 4.34 -2.69
CA TYR A 74 7.09 2.91 -2.53
C TYR A 74 6.14 2.07 -3.36
N GLY A 75 4.91 2.56 -3.59
CA GLY A 75 4.02 1.90 -4.51
C GLY A 75 4.57 1.91 -5.93
N ALA A 76 5.15 3.04 -6.34
CA ALA A 76 5.74 3.16 -7.66
C ALA A 76 6.93 2.21 -7.81
N ARG A 77 7.75 2.08 -6.75
CA ARG A 77 8.87 1.16 -6.81
C ARG A 77 8.41 -0.28 -7.00
N LEU A 78 7.35 -0.66 -6.31
CA LEU A 78 6.82 -2.00 -6.45
C LEU A 78 6.21 -2.23 -7.84
N LEU A 79 5.50 -1.22 -8.34
CA LEU A 79 4.94 -1.35 -9.68
C LEU A 79 6.04 -1.52 -10.72
N MET A 80 7.11 -0.74 -10.59
CA MET A 80 8.22 -0.85 -11.52
C MET A 80 8.86 -2.24 -11.44
N LEU A 81 9.00 -2.76 -10.22
CA LEU A 81 9.60 -4.06 -10.03
C LEU A 81 8.79 -5.17 -10.69
N TYR A 82 7.48 -5.11 -10.59
CA TYR A 82 6.64 -6.20 -11.08
C TYR A 82 6.13 -6.01 -12.50
N ALA A 83 6.04 -4.78 -12.97
CA ALA A 83 5.47 -4.52 -14.29
C ALA A 83 6.40 -3.75 -15.22
N GLY A 84 7.51 -3.24 -14.72
CA GLY A 84 8.49 -2.58 -15.57
C GLY A 84 8.32 -1.07 -15.61
N VAL A 85 9.36 -0.42 -16.10
CA VAL A 85 9.41 1.03 -16.16
C VAL A 85 8.32 1.61 -17.07
N GLU A 86 8.02 0.94 -18.17
CA GLU A 86 7.02 1.48 -19.08
C GLU A 86 5.63 1.41 -18.48
N ALA A 87 5.33 0.37 -17.70
CA ALA A 87 4.05 0.29 -17.03
C ALA A 87 3.93 1.39 -15.99
N LEU A 88 5.03 1.68 -15.29
CA LEU A 88 5.03 2.77 -14.33
C LEU A 88 4.78 4.10 -15.03
N ARG A 89 5.48 4.34 -16.15
CA ARG A 89 5.31 5.57 -16.88
C ARG A 89 3.87 5.75 -17.36
N THR A 90 3.30 4.69 -17.92
CA THR A 90 1.93 4.73 -18.40
C THR A 90 0.94 4.99 -17.28
N THR A 91 1.14 4.32 -16.14
CA THR A 91 0.26 4.52 -15.01
C THR A 91 0.32 5.94 -14.50
N LEU A 92 1.52 6.48 -14.36
CA LEU A 92 1.65 7.85 -13.88
C LEU A 92 1.03 8.85 -14.86
N GLN A 93 1.23 8.62 -16.15
CA GLN A 93 0.67 9.51 -17.15
C GLN A 93 -0.86 9.44 -17.15
N SER A 94 -1.40 8.24 -17.01
CA SER A 94 -2.85 8.08 -16.92
C SER A 94 -3.43 8.82 -15.73
N LEU A 95 -2.75 8.77 -14.61
CA LEU A 95 -3.22 9.48 -13.44
C LEU A 95 -3.18 10.98 -13.66
N LEU A 96 -2.10 11.48 -14.26
CA LEU A 96 -1.99 12.91 -14.49
C LEU A 96 -3.03 13.39 -15.48
N ASP A 97 -3.43 12.55 -16.42
CA ASP A 97 -4.42 12.93 -17.41
C ASP A 97 -5.86 12.71 -16.95
N ASP A 98 -6.04 12.08 -15.81
CA ASP A 98 -7.37 11.79 -15.32
C ASP A 98 -8.03 13.08 -14.86
N LYS A 99 -9.27 13.28 -15.28
CA LYS A 99 -9.99 14.47 -14.91
C LYS A 99 -10.10 14.65 -13.41
N GLN A 100 -10.05 13.57 -12.66
CA GLN A 100 -10.13 13.67 -11.22
C GLN A 100 -8.95 14.42 -10.62
N PHE A 101 -7.84 14.49 -11.36
CA PHE A 101 -6.66 15.16 -10.84
C PHE A 101 -6.39 16.49 -11.53
N GLN A 102 -7.21 16.86 -12.51
CA GLN A 102 -6.95 18.09 -13.22
C GLN A 102 -7.73 19.22 -12.59
N ASN A 103 -7.15 20.38 -12.67
CA ASN A 103 -7.83 21.61 -12.21
C ASN A 103 -8.20 21.56 -10.74
N LYS A 104 -7.52 20.74 -9.97
CA LYS A 104 -7.67 20.81 -8.54
C LYS A 104 -6.84 21.96 -8.07
N GLY A 105 -7.26 22.64 -7.12
CA GLY A 105 -6.52 23.76 -6.64
C GLY A 105 -5.22 23.37 -6.00
N GLU A 106 -4.46 24.36 -5.57
CA GLU A 106 -3.26 24.09 -4.88
C GLU A 106 -3.54 23.41 -3.61
N ALA A 107 -2.56 22.72 -3.12
CA ALA A 107 -2.70 22.01 -1.89
C ALA A 107 -3.00 22.94 -0.77
N LYS A 108 -3.82 22.51 0.12
CA LYS A 108 -4.14 23.31 1.25
C LYS A 108 -3.32 22.99 2.41
#